data_5492ac757566414de14aeecaa42bc030
#
_entry.id   5492ac757566414de14aeecaa42bc030
#
_cell.length_a   1.000
_cell.length_b   1.000
_cell.length_c   1.000
_cell.angle_alpha   90.00
_cell.angle_beta   90.00
_cell.angle_gamma   90.00
#
_symmetry.space_group_name_H-M   'P 1'
#
loop_
_entity.id
_entity.type
_entity.pdbx_description
1 polymer ?
#
loop_
_entity_poly.entity_id
_entity_poly.type
_entity_poly.pdbx_seq_one_letter_code
_entity_poly.pdbx_strand_id
1 'polypeptide(L)'
;KIAKSAFNIQPLVIDIDEQKLNLAKELGAAAVFNATHTNVVEEVSEFSNGGVHAVIDFVGSEQTLELGNKLFGLNKGCKYILVGLFGGKYSLTLPMMTFGARTIEGSYVGSLAEMHELMELVRANKIEPVKVNERDLSEVNKTLADLKNGNIEGLVCLKP
;
A
#
# COMPACT_ATOMS: atom_id res chain seq x y z
N LYS A 1 -7.31 6.05 1.61
CA LYS A 1 -7.97 7.27 2.14
C LYS A 1 -7.12 8.52 1.88
N ILE A 2 -5.98 8.71 2.54
CA ILE A 2 -5.17 9.95 2.50
C ILE A 2 -4.90 10.43 1.07
N ALA A 3 -4.41 9.55 0.19
CA ALA A 3 -4.10 9.90 -1.20
C ALA A 3 -5.28 10.58 -1.91
N LYS A 4 -6.50 10.06 -1.75
CA LYS A 4 -7.71 10.62 -2.36
C LYS A 4 -8.18 11.87 -1.63
N SER A 5 -8.34 11.80 -0.30
CA SER A 5 -9.02 12.85 0.47
C SER A 5 -8.16 14.10 0.66
N ALA A 6 -6.84 13.95 0.85
CA ALA A 6 -5.94 15.06 1.09
C ALA A 6 -5.23 15.57 -0.18
N PHE A 7 -4.95 14.69 -1.15
CA PHE A 7 -4.13 15.00 -2.30
C PHE A 7 -4.85 14.84 -3.64
N ASN A 8 -6.13 14.46 -3.64
CA ASN A 8 -6.94 14.22 -4.85
C ASN A 8 -6.28 13.25 -5.86
N ILE A 9 -5.50 12.29 -5.35
CA ILE A 9 -4.89 11.23 -6.15
C ILE A 9 -5.91 10.12 -6.33
N GLN A 10 -5.89 9.46 -7.50
CA GLN A 10 -6.70 8.29 -7.81
C GLN A 10 -5.90 7.01 -7.52
N PRO A 11 -5.95 6.44 -6.31
CA PRO A 11 -5.15 5.27 -5.97
C PRO A 11 -5.75 4.01 -6.58
N LEU A 12 -4.89 3.18 -7.17
CA LEU A 12 -5.16 1.80 -7.50
C LEU A 12 -4.67 0.95 -6.32
N VAL A 13 -5.44 -0.06 -5.94
CA VAL A 13 -5.07 -0.96 -4.84
C VAL A 13 -4.93 -2.38 -5.36
N ILE A 14 -3.83 -3.02 -5.01
CA ILE A 14 -3.53 -4.40 -5.36
C ILE A 14 -3.30 -5.17 -4.07
N ASP A 15 -4.03 -6.26 -3.89
CA ASP A 15 -3.89 -7.17 -2.74
C ASP A 15 -4.24 -8.59 -3.19
N ILE A 16 -3.90 -9.59 -2.38
CA ILE A 16 -4.31 -10.99 -2.60
C ILE A 16 -5.63 -11.31 -1.91
N ASP A 17 -6.10 -10.45 -1.02
CA ASP A 17 -7.28 -10.65 -0.17
C ASP A 17 -8.48 -9.85 -0.70
N GLU A 18 -9.50 -10.57 -1.15
CA GLU A 18 -10.73 -9.98 -1.69
C GLU A 18 -11.47 -9.09 -0.69
N GLN A 19 -11.43 -9.40 0.61
CA GLN A 19 -12.10 -8.58 1.62
C GLN A 19 -11.41 -7.21 1.74
N LYS A 20 -10.07 -7.19 1.71
CA LYS A 20 -9.28 -5.95 1.71
C LYS A 20 -9.50 -5.14 0.43
N LEU A 21 -9.62 -5.81 -0.72
CA LEU A 21 -9.92 -5.16 -1.98
C LEU A 21 -11.31 -4.50 -1.97
N ASN A 22 -12.32 -5.18 -1.42
CA ASN A 22 -13.65 -4.61 -1.25
C ASN A 22 -13.64 -3.40 -0.31
N LEU A 23 -12.97 -3.51 0.83
CA LEU A 23 -12.78 -2.37 1.74
C LEU A 23 -12.06 -1.21 1.06
N ALA A 24 -11.05 -1.48 0.23
CA ALA A 24 -10.34 -0.43 -0.52
C ALA A 24 -11.26 0.32 -1.49
N LYS A 25 -12.19 -0.37 -2.15
CA LYS A 25 -13.24 0.26 -2.99
C LYS A 25 -14.12 1.18 -2.16
N GLU A 26 -14.62 0.71 -1.02
CA GLU A 26 -15.47 1.51 -0.10
C GLU A 26 -14.72 2.76 0.39
N LEU A 27 -13.43 2.64 0.65
CA LEU A 27 -12.55 3.74 1.06
C LEU A 27 -12.16 4.67 -0.09
N GLY A 28 -12.62 4.39 -1.31
CA GLY A 28 -12.51 5.26 -2.46
C GLY A 28 -11.29 5.02 -3.35
N ALA A 29 -10.76 3.79 -3.41
CA ALA A 29 -9.84 3.41 -4.48
C ALA A 29 -10.50 3.60 -5.85
N ALA A 30 -9.73 4.08 -6.83
CA ALA A 30 -10.21 4.26 -8.19
C ALA A 30 -10.47 2.91 -8.88
N ALA A 31 -9.60 1.94 -8.61
CA ALA A 31 -9.77 0.54 -9.00
C ALA A 31 -9.05 -0.37 -8.00
N VAL A 32 -9.44 -1.65 -8.00
CA VAL A 32 -8.78 -2.69 -7.21
C VAL A 32 -8.49 -3.90 -8.09
N PHE A 33 -7.37 -4.58 -7.82
CA PHE A 33 -6.91 -5.71 -8.61
C PHE A 33 -6.42 -6.82 -7.68
N ASN A 34 -6.76 -8.05 -7.99
CA ASN A 34 -6.26 -9.19 -7.21
C ASN A 34 -4.91 -9.66 -7.78
N ALA A 35 -3.86 -9.60 -6.97
CA ALA A 35 -2.51 -9.99 -7.37
C ALA A 35 -2.34 -11.48 -7.70
N THR A 36 -3.32 -12.32 -7.36
CA THR A 36 -3.31 -13.75 -7.71
C THR A 36 -3.75 -14.01 -9.15
N HIS A 37 -4.36 -13.04 -9.82
CA HIS A 37 -4.74 -13.16 -11.22
C HIS A 37 -3.52 -13.09 -12.13
N THR A 38 -3.47 -13.95 -13.13
CA THR A 38 -2.33 -14.06 -14.06
C THR A 38 -2.17 -12.84 -14.96
N ASN A 39 -3.24 -12.08 -15.17
CA ASN A 39 -3.31 -10.91 -16.05
C ASN A 39 -3.37 -9.56 -15.29
N VAL A 40 -3.00 -9.54 -14.01
CA VAL A 40 -3.08 -8.31 -13.19
C VAL A 40 -2.29 -7.13 -13.77
N VAL A 41 -1.16 -7.41 -14.42
CA VAL A 41 -0.32 -6.36 -15.05
C VAL A 41 -1.04 -5.74 -16.25
N GLU A 42 -1.66 -6.57 -17.07
CA GLU A 42 -2.44 -6.14 -18.23
C GLU A 42 -3.67 -5.34 -17.78
N GLU A 43 -4.42 -5.83 -16.80
CA GLU A 43 -5.60 -5.15 -16.25
C GLU A 43 -5.24 -3.75 -15.70
N VAL A 44 -4.14 -3.64 -14.94
CA VAL A 44 -3.65 -2.35 -14.43
C VAL A 44 -3.19 -1.45 -15.57
N SER A 45 -2.49 -2.01 -16.57
CA SER A 45 -2.01 -1.26 -17.73
C SER A 45 -3.16 -0.68 -18.54
N GLU A 46 -4.21 -1.46 -18.79
CA GLU A 46 -5.43 -1.00 -19.49
C GLU A 46 -6.11 0.12 -18.70
N PHE A 47 -6.31 -0.07 -17.40
CA PHE A 47 -6.96 0.93 -16.56
C PHE A 47 -6.16 2.24 -16.47
N SER A 48 -4.84 2.16 -16.43
CA SER A 48 -3.93 3.30 -16.24
C SER A 48 -3.39 3.90 -17.54
N ASN A 49 -3.87 3.46 -18.71
CA ASN A 49 -3.38 3.88 -20.02
C ASN A 49 -1.87 3.67 -20.20
N GLY A 50 -1.39 2.46 -19.89
CA GLY A 50 -0.01 2.04 -20.17
C GLY A 50 0.90 1.91 -18.95
N GLY A 51 0.39 2.11 -17.75
CA GLY A 51 1.12 1.88 -16.50
C GLY A 51 0.99 3.00 -15.48
N VAL A 52 1.47 2.75 -14.27
CA VAL A 52 1.42 3.70 -13.15
C VAL A 52 2.70 4.55 -13.07
N HIS A 53 2.63 5.70 -12.39
CA HIS A 53 3.79 6.58 -12.19
C HIS A 53 4.49 6.36 -10.83
N ALA A 54 3.75 5.79 -9.87
CA ALA A 54 4.31 5.48 -8.55
C ALA A 54 3.70 4.19 -8.00
N VAL A 55 4.50 3.43 -7.28
CA VAL A 55 4.09 2.28 -6.49
C VAL A 55 4.51 2.52 -5.06
N ILE A 56 3.60 2.29 -4.11
CA ILE A 56 3.90 2.29 -2.68
C ILE A 56 3.65 0.85 -2.19
N ASP A 57 4.72 0.18 -1.80
CA ASP A 57 4.70 -1.22 -1.40
C ASP A 57 4.72 -1.34 0.13
N PHE A 58 3.59 -1.74 0.70
CA PHE A 58 3.44 -1.98 2.13
C PHE A 58 3.78 -3.41 2.57
N VAL A 59 4.14 -4.29 1.64
CA VAL A 59 4.54 -5.67 1.92
C VAL A 59 6.06 -5.78 1.99
N GLY A 60 6.76 -5.35 0.95
CA GLY A 60 8.22 -5.37 0.88
C GLY A 60 8.78 -6.77 0.67
N SER A 61 8.27 -7.49 -0.30
CA SER A 61 8.74 -8.81 -0.72
C SER A 61 9.34 -8.78 -2.13
N GLU A 62 10.06 -9.83 -2.48
CA GLU A 62 10.58 -10.01 -3.85
C GLU A 62 9.45 -10.00 -4.88
N GLN A 63 8.34 -10.69 -4.58
CA GLN A 63 7.18 -10.80 -5.45
C GLN A 63 6.48 -9.45 -5.66
N THR A 64 6.29 -8.66 -4.60
CA THR A 64 5.65 -7.35 -4.72
C THR A 64 6.53 -6.36 -5.45
N LEU A 65 7.85 -6.43 -5.27
CA LEU A 65 8.79 -5.59 -6.00
C LEU A 65 8.82 -5.94 -7.49
N GLU A 66 8.82 -7.25 -7.83
CA GLU A 66 8.74 -7.70 -9.22
C GLU A 66 7.46 -7.24 -9.90
N LEU A 67 6.31 -7.48 -9.25
CA LEU A 67 5.02 -7.02 -9.73
C LEU A 67 5.02 -5.51 -9.96
N GLY A 68 5.36 -4.74 -8.94
CA GLY A 68 5.33 -3.28 -9.00
C GLY A 68 6.22 -2.68 -10.08
N ASN A 69 7.38 -3.28 -10.37
CA ASN A 69 8.21 -2.86 -11.50
C ASN A 69 7.56 -3.10 -12.87
N LYS A 70 6.77 -4.18 -13.02
CA LYS A 70 6.01 -4.46 -14.24
C LYS A 70 4.87 -3.45 -14.44
N LEU A 71 4.27 -2.96 -13.35
CA LEU A 71 3.16 -2.00 -13.40
C LEU A 71 3.54 -0.63 -13.98
N PHE A 72 4.81 -0.28 -14.01
CA PHE A 72 5.25 0.97 -14.65
C PHE A 72 5.08 0.99 -16.16
N GLY A 73 5.00 -0.17 -16.80
CA GLY A 73 4.94 -0.28 -18.26
C GLY A 73 6.11 0.46 -18.91
N LEU A 74 5.81 1.32 -19.89
CA LEU A 74 6.79 2.15 -20.60
C LEU A 74 6.95 3.56 -20.00
N ASN A 75 6.28 3.87 -18.90
CA ASN A 75 6.38 5.17 -18.24
C ASN A 75 7.80 5.44 -17.73
N LYS A 76 8.20 6.71 -17.80
CA LYS A 76 9.51 7.19 -17.33
C LYS A 76 9.38 8.06 -16.09
N GLY A 77 10.44 8.13 -15.30
CA GLY A 77 10.46 8.91 -14.07
C GLY A 77 9.64 8.30 -12.94
N CYS A 78 9.32 7.01 -13.03
CA CYS A 78 8.50 6.31 -12.06
C CYS A 78 9.22 6.11 -10.74
N LYS A 79 8.45 6.13 -9.63
CA LYS A 79 8.97 5.92 -8.29
C LYS A 79 8.39 4.67 -7.65
N TYR A 80 9.26 3.86 -7.08
CA TYR A 80 8.89 2.73 -6.22
C TYR A 80 9.28 3.06 -4.78
N ILE A 81 8.29 3.17 -3.91
CA ILE A 81 8.49 3.46 -2.48
C ILE A 81 8.27 2.18 -1.68
N LEU A 82 9.34 1.69 -1.08
CA LEU A 82 9.34 0.48 -0.27
C LEU A 82 9.11 0.84 1.20
N VAL A 83 7.97 0.44 1.74
CA VAL A 83 7.55 0.68 3.13
C VAL A 83 7.56 -0.61 3.93
N GLY A 84 7.11 -1.71 3.31
CA GLY A 84 7.01 -3.02 3.93
C GLY A 84 8.37 -3.65 4.25
N LEU A 85 8.40 -4.52 5.26
CA LEU A 85 9.61 -5.15 5.79
C LEU A 85 9.52 -6.69 5.77
N PHE A 86 8.75 -7.26 4.84
CA PHE A 86 8.62 -8.72 4.75
C PHE A 86 9.97 -9.41 4.50
N GLY A 87 10.78 -8.81 3.62
CA GLY A 87 12.13 -9.26 3.33
C GLY A 87 12.27 -9.97 1.98
N GLY A 88 13.51 -10.32 1.64
CA GLY A 88 13.86 -10.95 0.37
C GLY A 88 15.06 -10.29 -0.28
N LYS A 89 15.38 -10.74 -1.51
CA LYS A 89 16.43 -10.16 -2.37
C LYS A 89 15.86 -10.00 -3.77
N TYR A 90 16.18 -8.90 -4.41
CA TYR A 90 15.73 -8.64 -5.76
C TYR A 90 16.88 -8.19 -6.66
N SER A 91 17.01 -8.80 -7.84
CA SER A 91 18.01 -8.44 -8.83
C SER A 91 17.45 -7.45 -9.83
N LEU A 92 18.03 -6.26 -9.89
CA LEU A 92 17.64 -5.22 -10.84
C LEU A 92 18.44 -5.32 -12.13
N THR A 93 17.75 -5.25 -13.25
CA THR A 93 18.38 -5.05 -14.56
C THR A 93 18.73 -3.58 -14.72
N LEU A 94 20.02 -3.24 -14.59
CA LEU A 94 20.51 -1.86 -14.58
C LEU A 94 20.04 -1.00 -15.77
N PRO A 95 20.03 -1.49 -17.03
CA PRO A 95 19.51 -0.72 -18.15
C PRO A 95 18.07 -0.27 -17.97
N MET A 96 17.21 -1.07 -17.32
CA MET A 96 15.82 -0.70 -17.07
C MET A 96 15.70 0.50 -16.12
N MET A 97 16.59 0.61 -15.15
CA MET A 97 16.65 1.77 -14.26
C MET A 97 17.01 3.04 -15.04
N THR A 98 18.02 2.96 -15.90
CA THR A 98 18.52 4.10 -16.68
C THR A 98 17.52 4.54 -17.76
N PHE A 99 17.04 3.61 -18.59
CA PHE A 99 16.08 3.94 -19.66
C PHE A 99 14.73 4.43 -19.14
N GLY A 100 14.29 3.87 -18.01
CA GLY A 100 13.04 4.27 -17.36
C GLY A 100 13.18 5.49 -16.46
N ALA A 101 14.41 5.99 -16.21
CA ALA A 101 14.66 7.01 -15.17
C ALA A 101 13.97 6.68 -13.85
N ARG A 102 14.02 5.41 -13.46
CA ARG A 102 13.27 4.88 -12.31
C ARG A 102 14.00 5.15 -11.00
N THR A 103 13.23 5.34 -9.94
CA THR A 103 13.72 5.49 -8.57
C THR A 103 13.16 4.38 -7.71
N ILE A 104 14.00 3.75 -6.88
CA ILE A 104 13.56 2.89 -5.77
C ILE A 104 14.03 3.56 -4.48
N GLU A 105 13.10 3.80 -3.58
CA GLU A 105 13.35 4.54 -2.34
C GLU A 105 12.74 3.78 -1.16
N GLY A 106 13.49 3.62 -0.08
CA GLY A 106 12.98 3.09 1.18
C GLY A 106 12.34 4.21 1.99
N SER A 107 11.20 3.90 2.61
CA SER A 107 10.53 4.79 3.56
C SER A 107 10.38 4.06 4.89
N TYR A 108 10.99 4.59 5.95
CA TYR A 108 10.95 4.01 7.27
C TYR A 108 10.27 4.93 8.26
N VAL A 109 9.16 4.45 8.83
CA VAL A 109 8.30 5.15 9.81
C VAL A 109 7.96 6.58 9.37
N GLY A 110 8.00 7.54 10.27
CA GLY A 110 7.76 8.95 9.98
C GLY A 110 8.44 9.85 11.02
N SER A 111 8.60 11.10 10.68
CA SER A 111 9.14 12.14 11.55
C SER A 111 8.05 12.77 12.42
N LEU A 112 8.47 13.52 13.46
CA LEU A 112 7.55 14.33 14.25
C LEU A 112 6.82 15.39 13.41
N ALA A 113 7.51 15.96 12.42
CA ALA A 113 6.90 16.95 11.53
C ALA A 113 5.76 16.32 10.71
N GLU A 114 5.99 15.16 10.11
CA GLU A 114 4.96 14.43 9.35
C GLU A 114 3.78 14.01 10.24
N MET A 115 4.02 13.66 11.51
CA MET A 115 2.94 13.40 12.46
C MET A 115 2.11 14.67 12.71
N HIS A 116 2.73 15.83 12.85
CA HIS A 116 2.01 17.09 13.00
C HIS A 116 1.15 17.39 11.76
N GLU A 117 1.71 17.26 10.56
CA GLU A 117 0.97 17.43 9.31
C GLU A 117 -0.22 16.47 9.20
N LEU A 118 -0.04 15.19 9.56
CA LEU A 118 -1.12 14.20 9.62
C LEU A 118 -2.23 14.63 10.58
N MET A 119 -1.86 15.11 11.77
CA MET A 119 -2.84 15.58 12.76
C MET A 119 -3.60 16.84 12.30
N GLU A 120 -2.95 17.72 11.53
CA GLU A 120 -3.63 18.85 10.92
C GLU A 120 -4.67 18.41 9.86
N LEU A 121 -4.34 17.41 9.04
CA LEU A 121 -5.30 16.82 8.09
C LEU A 121 -6.51 16.22 8.81
N VAL A 122 -6.30 15.54 9.94
CA VAL A 122 -7.39 15.00 10.77
C VAL A 122 -8.24 16.12 11.36
N ARG A 123 -7.62 17.15 11.95
CA ARG A 123 -8.34 18.31 12.54
C ARG A 123 -9.15 19.08 11.50
N ALA A 124 -8.63 19.16 10.27
CA ALA A 124 -9.33 19.78 9.15
C ALA A 124 -10.45 18.90 8.55
N ASN A 125 -10.76 17.76 9.14
CA ASN A 125 -11.72 16.74 8.65
C ASN A 125 -11.45 16.28 7.20
N LYS A 126 -10.21 16.35 6.75
CA LYS A 126 -9.80 15.89 5.42
C LYS A 126 -9.61 14.37 5.37
N ILE A 127 -9.33 13.77 6.50
CA ILE A 127 -9.19 12.32 6.64
C ILE A 127 -9.90 11.84 7.91
N GLU A 128 -10.57 10.72 7.82
CA GLU A 128 -11.14 10.03 8.98
C GLU A 128 -10.08 9.12 9.62
N PRO A 129 -10.06 9.03 10.95
CA PRO A 129 -9.19 8.08 11.65
C PRO A 129 -9.44 6.64 11.20
N VAL A 130 -8.43 5.80 11.37
CA VAL A 130 -8.56 4.36 11.17
C VAL A 130 -9.44 3.79 12.29
N LYS A 131 -10.29 2.83 11.94
CA LYS A 131 -11.10 2.10 12.93
C LYS A 131 -10.18 1.39 13.92
N VAL A 132 -10.42 1.62 15.20
CA VAL A 132 -9.71 0.97 16.30
C VAL A 132 -10.68 0.01 17.00
N ASN A 133 -10.30 -1.26 17.09
CA ASN A 133 -11.03 -2.26 17.86
C ASN A 133 -10.36 -2.39 19.23
N GLU A 134 -11.14 -2.30 20.30
CA GLU A 134 -10.65 -2.45 21.66
C GLU A 134 -10.88 -3.88 22.14
N ARG A 135 -9.87 -4.48 22.76
CA ARG A 135 -9.91 -5.79 23.39
C ARG A 135 -9.29 -5.73 24.77
N ASP A 136 -9.66 -6.65 25.65
CA ASP A 136 -9.03 -6.80 26.95
C ASP A 136 -7.57 -7.29 26.80
N LEU A 137 -6.66 -6.86 27.71
CA LEU A 137 -5.26 -7.26 27.69
C LEU A 137 -5.11 -8.79 27.83
N SER A 138 -6.02 -9.46 28.54
CA SER A 138 -6.03 -10.92 28.67
C SER A 138 -6.21 -11.64 27.33
N GLU A 139 -6.74 -10.98 26.30
CA GLU A 139 -6.89 -11.52 24.95
C GLU A 139 -5.65 -11.38 24.07
N VAL A 140 -4.50 -10.97 24.61
CA VAL A 140 -3.27 -10.71 23.83
C VAL A 140 -2.89 -11.88 22.92
N ASN A 141 -2.87 -13.10 23.43
CA ASN A 141 -2.48 -14.28 22.66
C ASN A 141 -3.46 -14.58 21.50
N LYS A 142 -4.75 -14.43 21.77
CA LYS A 142 -5.79 -14.56 20.74
C LYS A 142 -5.64 -13.46 19.69
N THR A 143 -5.42 -12.24 20.11
CA THR A 143 -5.23 -11.09 19.22
C THR A 143 -4.02 -11.26 18.31
N LEU A 144 -2.90 -11.77 18.84
CA LEU A 144 -1.71 -12.07 18.03
C LEU A 144 -1.97 -13.20 17.02
N ALA A 145 -2.73 -14.23 17.42
CA ALA A 145 -3.13 -15.30 16.49
C ALA A 145 -4.06 -14.75 15.39
N ASP A 146 -5.04 -13.94 15.73
CA ASP A 146 -5.95 -13.29 14.77
C ASP A 146 -5.16 -12.39 13.80
N LEU A 147 -4.19 -11.62 14.30
CA LEU A 147 -3.33 -10.78 13.47
C LEU A 147 -2.51 -11.62 12.48
N LYS A 148 -1.88 -12.69 12.96
CA LYS A 148 -1.11 -13.61 12.13
C LYS A 148 -1.94 -14.27 11.03
N ASN A 149 -3.21 -14.55 11.32
CA ASN A 149 -4.13 -15.20 10.38
C ASN A 149 -4.88 -14.20 9.47
N GLY A 150 -4.59 -12.88 9.59
CA GLY A 150 -5.25 -11.86 8.78
C GLY A 150 -6.69 -11.53 9.20
N ASN A 151 -7.15 -12.00 10.36
CA ASN A 151 -8.54 -11.85 10.85
C ASN A 151 -8.80 -10.50 11.56
N ILE A 152 -7.90 -9.53 11.42
CA ILE A 152 -8.04 -8.20 12.01
C ILE A 152 -8.24 -7.17 10.92
N GLU A 153 -9.34 -6.43 11.00
CA GLU A 153 -9.60 -5.25 10.20
C GLU A 153 -9.25 -3.99 10.99
N GLY A 154 -8.40 -3.13 10.43
CA GLY A 154 -7.96 -1.90 11.08
C GLY A 154 -6.89 -2.14 12.15
N LEU A 155 -7.03 -1.44 13.27
CA LEU A 155 -6.11 -1.54 14.41
C LEU A 155 -6.80 -2.20 15.60
N VAL A 156 -6.02 -2.89 16.43
CA VAL A 156 -6.48 -3.38 17.74
C VAL A 156 -5.68 -2.69 18.84
N CYS A 157 -6.39 -2.16 19.81
CA CYS A 157 -5.83 -1.64 21.05
C CYS A 157 -6.18 -2.59 22.19
N LEU A 158 -5.18 -3.05 22.93
CA LEU A 158 -5.38 -3.87 24.13
C LEU A 158 -5.46 -2.93 25.34
N LYS A 159 -6.53 -3.04 26.11
CA LYS A 159 -6.73 -2.27 27.36
C LYS A 159 -6.43 -3.14 28.57
N PRO A 160 -5.75 -2.59 29.59
CA PRO A 160 -5.57 -3.25 30.88
C PRO A 160 -6.87 -3.56 31.59
#